data_aa7ff61e764cf6ec3ee9cfd96f7874e2
#
_entry.id   aa7ff61e764cf6ec3ee9cfd96f7874e2
#
_cell.length_a   1.000
_cell.length_b   1.000
_cell.length_c   1.000
_cell.angle_alpha   90.00
_cell.angle_beta   90.00
_cell.angle_gamma   90.00
#
_symmetry.space_group_name_H-M   'P 1'
#
loop_
_entity.id
_entity.type
_entity.pdbx_description
1 polymer ?
#
loop_
_entity_poly.entity_id
_entity_poly.type
_entity_poly.pdbx_seq_one_letter_code
_entity_poly.pdbx_strand_id
1 'polypeptide(L)'
;MLRVNEIYYSVQGESTAAGLPCVFIRLSYCNLRCTYCDTEYAFYDGKEMAIPAIINEVKKFQCKLVEITGGEPLVQMDECLGLMRQLCDDGFEVLIETGGSLSIKDIDPRVKIVMDLKCPSSGMEKKNLYDNIDYLKTSDELKFVIGNREDYEWTKEIITKYSLDKKCEIL
;
A
#
# COMPACT_ATOMS: atom_id res chain seq x y z
N MET A 1 -4.30 18.92 -0.53
CA MET A 1 -4.50 18.39 -1.90
C MET A 1 -3.53 17.22 -2.10
N LEU A 2 -3.99 16.15 -2.76
CA LEU A 2 -3.15 15.00 -3.09
C LEU A 2 -2.62 15.11 -4.51
N ARG A 3 -1.37 14.74 -4.72
CA ARG A 3 -0.81 14.58 -6.05
C ARG A 3 -1.08 13.16 -6.53
N VAL A 4 -2.01 13.06 -7.47
CA VAL A 4 -2.51 11.80 -8.04
C VAL A 4 -1.86 11.57 -9.39
N ASN A 5 -1.25 10.40 -9.58
CA ASN A 5 -0.70 10.00 -10.87
C ASN A 5 -1.82 9.55 -11.80
N GLU A 6 -2.62 8.57 -11.35
CA GLU A 6 -3.75 8.02 -12.12
C GLU A 6 -4.86 7.48 -11.21
N ILE A 7 -6.08 7.41 -11.75
CA ILE A 7 -7.22 6.71 -11.16
C ILE A 7 -7.80 5.84 -12.26
N TYR A 8 -7.85 4.51 -12.03
CA TYR A 8 -8.32 3.57 -13.03
C TYR A 8 -9.04 2.38 -12.41
N TYR A 9 -9.84 1.69 -13.21
CA TYR A 9 -10.54 0.47 -12.85
C TYR A 9 -9.87 -0.73 -13.50
N SER A 10 -9.63 -1.76 -12.70
CA SER A 10 -9.02 -3.01 -13.17
C SER A 10 -9.42 -4.18 -12.27
N VAL A 11 -8.74 -5.30 -12.45
CA VAL A 11 -8.80 -6.46 -11.57
C VAL A 11 -7.61 -6.41 -10.62
N GLN A 12 -7.85 -6.64 -9.31
CA GLN A 12 -6.79 -6.74 -8.33
C GLN A 12 -5.89 -7.95 -8.67
N GLY A 13 -4.60 -7.70 -8.84
CA GLY A 13 -3.62 -8.70 -9.22
C GLY A 13 -2.87 -9.34 -8.05
N GLU A 14 -2.97 -8.73 -6.87
CA GLU A 14 -2.21 -9.11 -5.68
C GLU A 14 -3.14 -9.21 -4.46
N SER A 15 -2.57 -9.55 -3.31
CA SER A 15 -3.28 -9.70 -2.04
C SER A 15 -4.31 -10.84 -2.04
N THR A 16 -4.98 -11.05 -0.92
CA THR A 16 -6.13 -11.96 -0.84
C THR A 16 -7.35 -11.44 -1.60
N ALA A 17 -7.30 -10.21 -2.13
CA ALA A 17 -8.32 -9.64 -3.00
C ALA A 17 -8.07 -9.95 -4.50
N ALA A 18 -7.03 -10.72 -4.84
CA ALA A 18 -6.70 -11.06 -6.22
C ALA A 18 -7.91 -11.64 -6.98
N GLY A 19 -8.15 -11.11 -8.19
CA GLY A 19 -9.29 -11.50 -9.02
C GLY A 19 -10.56 -10.65 -8.84
N LEU A 20 -10.61 -9.79 -7.80
CA LEU A 20 -11.75 -8.89 -7.59
C LEU A 20 -11.63 -7.62 -8.44
N PRO A 21 -12.77 -7.08 -8.92
CA PRO A 21 -12.80 -5.74 -9.50
C PRO A 21 -12.35 -4.68 -8.47
N CYS A 22 -11.47 -3.77 -8.88
CA CYS A 22 -10.92 -2.76 -7.98
C CYS A 22 -10.72 -1.42 -8.71
N VAL A 23 -10.94 -0.31 -8.02
CA VAL A 23 -10.52 1.02 -8.45
C VAL A 23 -9.20 1.34 -7.78
N PHE A 24 -8.18 1.64 -8.57
CA PHE A 24 -6.86 2.02 -8.09
C PHE A 24 -6.71 3.54 -8.09
N ILE A 25 -6.26 4.08 -6.97
CA ILE A 25 -5.83 5.47 -6.83
C ILE A 25 -4.31 5.43 -6.65
N ARG A 26 -3.57 5.70 -7.72
CA ARG A 26 -2.11 5.78 -7.67
C ARG A 26 -1.67 7.18 -7.33
N LEU A 27 -1.04 7.33 -6.18
CA LEU A 27 -0.45 8.59 -5.73
C LEU A 27 0.97 8.72 -6.25
N SER A 28 1.38 9.96 -6.47
CA SER A 28 2.76 10.28 -6.86
C SER A 28 3.67 10.34 -5.65
N TYR A 29 4.97 10.37 -5.93
CA TYR A 29 6.09 10.40 -5.00
C TYR A 29 6.36 9.07 -4.31
N CYS A 30 7.63 8.82 -4.07
CA CYS A 30 8.12 7.70 -3.29
C CYS A 30 9.42 8.10 -2.60
N ASN A 31 9.58 7.70 -1.35
CA ASN A 31 10.81 7.88 -0.58
C ASN A 31 11.78 6.69 -0.71
N LEU A 32 11.38 5.64 -1.44
CA LEU A 32 12.19 4.47 -1.75
C LEU A 32 12.69 4.50 -3.20
N ARG A 33 13.72 3.70 -3.48
CA ARG A 33 14.29 3.48 -4.83
C ARG A 33 14.67 2.01 -4.97
N CYS A 34 13.62 1.17 -5.03
CA CYS A 34 13.80 -0.28 -5.16
C CYS A 34 14.42 -0.63 -6.52
N THR A 35 15.35 -1.57 -6.53
CA THR A 35 16.06 -1.99 -7.75
C THR A 35 15.15 -2.60 -8.82
N TYR A 36 14.01 -3.13 -8.41
CA TYR A 36 13.02 -3.79 -9.27
C TYR A 36 11.71 -2.99 -9.38
N CYS A 37 11.75 -1.67 -9.14
CA CYS A 37 10.54 -0.86 -9.20
C CYS A 37 9.95 -0.86 -10.62
N ASP A 38 8.70 -1.26 -10.74
CA ASP A 38 7.94 -1.27 -12.00
C ASP A 38 7.10 -0.02 -12.21
N THR A 39 7.09 0.90 -11.22
CA THR A 39 6.21 2.06 -11.17
C THR A 39 7.00 3.38 -11.04
N GLU A 40 8.23 3.45 -11.59
CA GLU A 40 9.09 4.64 -11.51
C GLU A 40 8.45 5.90 -12.09
N TYR A 41 7.51 5.75 -13.06
CA TYR A 41 6.75 6.86 -13.62
C TYR A 41 5.93 7.62 -12.58
N ALA A 42 5.53 6.96 -11.49
CA ALA A 42 4.80 7.59 -10.40
C ALA A 42 5.69 8.43 -9.45
N PHE A 43 7.01 8.44 -9.63
CA PHE A 43 7.89 9.20 -8.72
C PHE A 43 7.71 10.71 -8.84
N TYR A 44 7.35 11.22 -10.01
CA TYR A 44 7.37 12.65 -10.29
C TYR A 44 6.10 13.18 -10.94
N ASP A 45 5.46 12.40 -11.79
CA ASP A 45 4.28 12.80 -12.54
C ASP A 45 3.03 12.79 -11.67
N GLY A 46 2.03 13.57 -12.08
CA GLY A 46 0.73 13.59 -11.41
C GLY A 46 0.09 14.97 -11.43
N LYS A 47 -1.17 15.01 -11.02
CA LYS A 47 -1.98 16.22 -10.92
C LYS A 47 -2.45 16.41 -9.48
N GLU A 48 -2.49 17.64 -9.02
CA GLU A 48 -3.09 17.97 -7.74
C GLU A 48 -4.60 17.84 -7.80
N MET A 49 -5.16 17.04 -6.91
CA MET A 49 -6.59 16.83 -6.79
C MET A 49 -7.05 16.99 -5.35
N ALA A 50 -8.19 17.65 -5.18
CA ALA A 50 -8.88 17.69 -3.88
C ALA A 50 -9.57 16.35 -3.60
N ILE A 51 -9.67 15.93 -2.34
CA ILE A 51 -10.30 14.68 -1.94
C ILE A 51 -11.71 14.50 -2.55
N PRO A 52 -12.60 15.51 -2.54
CA PRO A 52 -13.91 15.36 -3.19
C PRO A 52 -13.84 15.07 -4.68
N ALA A 53 -12.85 15.62 -5.38
CA ALA A 53 -12.66 15.35 -6.81
C ALA A 53 -12.20 13.91 -7.06
N ILE A 54 -11.28 13.38 -6.23
CA ILE A 54 -10.85 11.99 -6.29
C ILE A 54 -12.03 11.05 -6.06
N ILE A 55 -12.83 11.27 -5.03
CA ILE A 55 -13.99 10.45 -4.70
C ILE A 55 -15.02 10.48 -5.82
N ASN A 56 -15.25 11.63 -6.46
CA ASN A 56 -16.15 11.75 -7.60
C ASN A 56 -15.65 10.93 -8.80
N GLU A 57 -14.35 10.87 -9.05
CA GLU A 57 -13.78 10.00 -10.08
C GLU A 57 -13.99 8.51 -9.74
N VAL A 58 -13.69 8.10 -8.52
CA VAL A 58 -13.89 6.72 -8.03
C VAL A 58 -15.34 6.28 -8.21
N LYS A 59 -16.30 7.11 -7.84
CA LYS A 59 -17.75 6.80 -7.93
C LYS A 59 -18.23 6.49 -9.36
N LYS A 60 -17.56 6.98 -10.39
CA LYS A 60 -17.91 6.71 -11.79
C LYS A 60 -17.79 5.23 -12.16
N PHE A 61 -16.91 4.49 -11.49
CA PHE A 61 -16.65 3.08 -11.80
C PHE A 61 -17.64 2.09 -11.17
N GLN A 62 -18.51 2.54 -10.26
CA GLN A 62 -19.52 1.71 -9.58
C GLN A 62 -18.93 0.45 -8.91
N CYS A 63 -17.69 0.53 -8.45
CA CYS A 63 -16.97 -0.52 -7.75
C CYS A 63 -16.82 -0.16 -6.28
N LYS A 64 -16.95 -1.15 -5.39
CA LYS A 64 -16.86 -0.92 -3.93
C LYS A 64 -15.45 -1.04 -3.40
N LEU A 65 -14.61 -1.85 -4.04
CA LEU A 65 -13.22 -2.03 -3.63
C LEU A 65 -12.37 -0.92 -4.23
N VAL A 66 -11.61 -0.25 -3.37
CA VAL A 66 -10.69 0.84 -3.75
C VAL A 66 -9.33 0.57 -3.12
N GLU A 67 -8.29 0.57 -3.93
CA GLU A 67 -6.92 0.50 -3.44
C GLU A 67 -6.20 1.83 -3.65
N ILE A 68 -5.60 2.32 -2.57
CA ILE A 68 -4.68 3.45 -2.60
C ILE A 68 -3.27 2.89 -2.67
N THR A 69 -2.59 3.19 -3.75
CA THR A 69 -1.24 2.72 -4.04
C THR A 69 -0.43 3.87 -4.65
N GLY A 70 0.70 3.57 -5.27
CA GLY A 70 1.44 4.60 -5.98
C GLY A 70 2.92 4.33 -6.05
N GLY A 71 3.71 5.39 -5.82
CA GLY A 71 5.06 5.25 -5.32
C GLY A 71 5.00 4.81 -3.85
N GLU A 72 4.84 5.77 -2.94
CA GLU A 72 4.53 5.50 -1.52
C GLU A 72 3.41 6.46 -1.07
N PRO A 73 2.19 5.97 -0.86
CA PRO A 73 1.06 6.83 -0.50
C PRO A 73 1.28 7.67 0.75
N LEU A 74 1.98 7.10 1.73
CA LEU A 74 2.21 7.74 3.03
C LEU A 74 3.26 8.86 2.98
N VAL A 75 3.90 9.13 1.84
CA VAL A 75 4.67 10.37 1.64
C VAL A 75 3.75 11.60 1.68
N GLN A 76 2.48 11.43 1.33
CA GLN A 76 1.43 12.45 1.42
C GLN A 76 0.50 12.17 2.61
N MET A 77 1.08 11.92 3.79
CA MET A 77 0.44 11.32 4.96
C MET A 77 -0.91 11.94 5.30
N ASP A 78 -0.94 13.21 5.64
CA ASP A 78 -2.13 13.86 6.21
C ASP A 78 -3.33 13.82 5.25
N GLU A 79 -3.08 14.10 3.98
CA GLU A 79 -4.12 14.07 2.96
C GLU A 79 -4.52 12.62 2.60
N CYS A 80 -3.57 11.69 2.62
CA CYS A 80 -3.86 10.28 2.36
C CYS A 80 -4.73 9.68 3.47
N LEU A 81 -4.45 9.97 4.74
CA LEU A 81 -5.29 9.59 5.88
C LEU A 81 -6.71 10.17 5.75
N GLY A 82 -6.81 11.44 5.32
CA GLY A 82 -8.09 12.10 5.06
C GLY A 82 -8.89 11.42 3.94
N LEU A 83 -8.22 11.04 2.84
CA LEU A 83 -8.84 10.33 1.72
C LEU A 83 -9.36 8.94 2.15
N MET A 84 -8.53 8.15 2.84
CA MET A 84 -8.91 6.82 3.34
C MET A 84 -10.15 6.89 4.22
N ARG A 85 -10.15 7.82 5.19
CA ARG A 85 -11.28 8.01 6.10
C ARG A 85 -12.56 8.35 5.34
N GLN A 86 -12.50 9.30 4.41
CA GLN A 86 -13.67 9.71 3.64
C GLN A 86 -14.20 8.59 2.73
N LEU A 87 -13.33 7.79 2.11
CA LEU A 87 -13.74 6.62 1.32
C LEU A 87 -14.46 5.58 2.21
N CYS A 88 -13.93 5.30 3.40
CA CYS A 88 -14.59 4.41 4.35
C CYS A 88 -15.95 4.96 4.81
N ASP A 89 -16.07 6.27 5.05
CA ASP A 89 -17.32 6.94 5.44
C ASP A 89 -18.37 6.89 4.31
N ASP A 90 -17.92 6.94 3.05
CA ASP A 90 -18.75 6.78 1.87
C ASP A 90 -19.13 5.31 1.56
N GLY A 91 -18.69 4.36 2.40
CA GLY A 91 -19.03 2.94 2.34
C GLY A 91 -18.24 2.15 1.30
N PHE A 92 -17.03 2.58 0.96
CA PHE A 92 -16.08 1.80 0.18
C PHE A 92 -15.31 0.81 1.07
N GLU A 93 -14.89 -0.30 0.49
CA GLU A 93 -13.87 -1.20 1.02
C GLU A 93 -12.50 -0.67 0.59
N VAL A 94 -11.67 -0.26 1.54
CA VAL A 94 -10.44 0.46 1.25
C VAL A 94 -9.22 -0.38 1.59
N LEU A 95 -8.34 -0.55 0.62
CA LEU A 95 -7.00 -1.10 0.78
C LEU A 95 -5.97 0.02 0.64
N ILE A 96 -4.85 -0.11 1.34
CA ILE A 96 -3.64 0.66 1.08
C ILE A 96 -2.47 -0.29 0.88
N GLU A 97 -1.73 -0.08 -0.21
CA GLU A 97 -0.44 -0.72 -0.43
C GLU A 97 0.68 0.26 -0.07
N THR A 98 1.54 -0.12 0.87
CA THR A 98 2.66 0.72 1.36
C THR A 98 3.95 -0.09 1.43
N GLY A 99 5.07 0.57 1.17
CA GLY A 99 6.41 -0.02 1.28
C GLY A 99 6.92 -0.16 2.72
N GLY A 100 6.11 0.11 3.74
CA GLY A 100 6.44 -0.12 5.14
C GLY A 100 7.58 0.74 5.71
N SER A 101 8.00 1.76 5.00
CA SER A 101 9.09 2.68 5.41
C SER A 101 8.63 3.89 6.20
N LEU A 102 7.32 4.14 6.23
CA LEU A 102 6.67 5.22 6.97
C LEU A 102 5.66 4.62 7.95
N SER A 103 5.28 5.38 8.99
CA SER A 103 4.37 4.90 10.03
C SER A 103 2.97 4.64 9.49
N ILE A 104 2.41 3.47 9.84
CA ILE A 104 1.02 3.10 9.56
C ILE A 104 0.08 3.33 10.74
N LYS A 105 0.60 3.85 11.85
CA LYS A 105 -0.09 3.95 13.15
C LYS A 105 -1.42 4.67 13.08
N ASP A 106 -1.51 5.74 12.28
CA ASP A 106 -2.66 6.63 12.25
C ASP A 106 -3.66 6.30 11.12
N ILE A 107 -3.44 5.17 10.41
CA ILE A 107 -4.36 4.68 9.40
C ILE A 107 -5.69 4.26 10.06
N ASP A 108 -6.82 4.64 9.45
CA ASP A 108 -8.15 4.28 9.92
C ASP A 108 -8.27 2.73 10.04
N PRO A 109 -8.74 2.19 11.18
CA PRO A 109 -8.78 0.75 11.40
C PRO A 109 -9.68 -0.02 10.42
N ARG A 110 -10.57 0.65 9.70
CA ARG A 110 -11.41 0.07 8.64
C ARG A 110 -10.64 -0.23 7.36
N VAL A 111 -9.49 0.42 7.15
CA VAL A 111 -8.63 0.22 5.98
C VAL A 111 -7.84 -1.07 6.15
N LYS A 112 -7.84 -1.91 5.13
CA LYS A 112 -6.96 -3.08 5.05
C LYS A 112 -5.59 -2.64 4.54
N ILE A 113 -4.55 -3.02 5.27
CA ILE A 113 -3.17 -2.67 4.93
C ILE A 113 -2.50 -3.86 4.25
N VAL A 114 -1.92 -3.64 3.08
CA VAL A 114 -0.96 -4.53 2.42
C VAL A 114 0.41 -3.87 2.54
N MET A 115 1.22 -4.36 3.48
CA MET A 115 2.54 -3.77 3.76
C MET A 115 3.64 -4.62 3.14
N ASP A 116 4.44 -4.04 2.25
CA ASP A 116 5.55 -4.69 1.57
C ASP A 116 6.85 -4.47 2.36
N LEU A 117 7.28 -5.47 3.14
CA LEU A 117 8.59 -5.47 3.77
C LEU A 117 9.68 -5.74 2.73
N LYS A 118 10.51 -4.74 2.50
CA LYS A 118 11.53 -4.76 1.46
C LYS A 118 12.65 -5.73 1.79
N CYS A 119 12.83 -6.73 0.91
CA CYS A 119 13.90 -7.72 0.98
C CYS A 119 15.27 -7.11 0.62
N PRO A 120 16.40 -7.77 0.94
CA PRO A 120 17.75 -7.26 0.68
C PRO A 120 18.00 -6.86 -0.77
N SER A 121 17.55 -7.67 -1.75
CA SER A 121 17.76 -7.40 -3.18
C SER A 121 17.06 -6.14 -3.68
N SER A 122 16.07 -5.64 -2.96
CA SER A 122 15.43 -4.35 -3.26
C SER A 122 16.39 -3.16 -3.11
N GLY A 123 17.48 -3.30 -2.36
CA GLY A 123 18.36 -2.21 -1.94
C GLY A 123 17.74 -1.29 -0.88
N MET A 124 16.50 -1.57 -0.43
CA MET A 124 15.75 -0.72 0.51
C MET A 124 15.45 -1.40 1.85
N GLU A 125 15.95 -2.60 2.12
CA GLU A 125 15.74 -3.38 3.34
C GLU A 125 15.95 -2.54 4.62
N LYS A 126 16.99 -1.71 4.65
CA LYS A 126 17.32 -0.83 5.79
C LYS A 126 16.31 0.31 6.02
N LYS A 127 15.35 0.48 5.12
CA LYS A 127 14.28 1.48 5.24
C LYS A 127 13.01 0.91 5.88
N ASN A 128 12.94 -0.41 6.09
CA ASN A 128 11.81 -1.01 6.77
C ASN A 128 11.65 -0.43 8.19
N LEU A 129 10.45 0.07 8.50
CA LEU A 129 10.10 0.53 9.84
C LEU A 129 9.41 -0.63 10.59
N TYR A 130 10.21 -1.41 11.31
CA TYR A 130 9.72 -2.63 11.98
C TYR A 130 8.68 -2.35 13.08
N ASP A 131 8.65 -1.15 13.64
CA ASP A 131 7.61 -0.73 14.60
C ASP A 131 6.19 -0.83 14.00
N ASN A 132 6.06 -0.76 12.68
CA ASN A 132 4.79 -0.95 11.98
C ASN A 132 4.15 -2.32 12.26
N ILE A 133 4.96 -3.35 12.54
CA ILE A 133 4.46 -4.70 12.84
C ILE A 133 3.50 -4.70 14.03
N ASP A 134 3.70 -3.80 15.00
CA ASP A 134 2.85 -3.71 16.18
C ASP A 134 1.46 -3.12 15.89
N TYR A 135 1.30 -2.43 14.78
CA TYR A 135 0.05 -1.81 14.36
C TYR A 135 -0.76 -2.66 13.37
N LEU A 136 -0.19 -3.76 12.85
CA LEU A 136 -0.90 -4.66 11.94
C LEU A 136 -2.01 -5.42 12.65
N LYS A 137 -3.14 -5.53 11.97
CA LYS A 137 -4.32 -6.30 12.37
C LYS A 137 -4.30 -7.69 11.69
N THR A 138 -5.08 -8.62 12.20
CA THR A 138 -5.25 -9.95 11.59
C THR A 138 -5.86 -9.92 10.19
N SER A 139 -6.55 -8.83 9.84
CA SER A 139 -7.11 -8.60 8.50
C SER A 139 -6.11 -8.00 7.50
N ASP A 140 -4.95 -7.53 7.98
CA ASP A 140 -3.92 -6.94 7.15
C ASP A 140 -3.02 -8.01 6.52
N GLU A 141 -2.16 -7.61 5.62
CA GLU A 141 -1.28 -8.51 4.89
C GLU A 141 0.16 -7.98 4.89
N LEU A 142 1.10 -8.90 4.98
CA LEU A 142 2.53 -8.63 4.80
C LEU A 142 3.02 -9.28 3.52
N LYS A 143 3.55 -8.46 2.61
CA LYS A 143 4.10 -8.89 1.33
C LYS A 143 5.63 -8.88 1.36
N PHE A 144 6.24 -9.88 0.71
CA PHE A 144 7.67 -9.98 0.50
C PHE A 144 7.95 -10.24 -0.98
N VAL A 145 8.60 -9.31 -1.65
CA VAL A 145 9.03 -9.52 -3.05
C VAL A 145 10.38 -10.20 -3.06
N ILE A 146 10.39 -11.48 -3.39
CA ILE A 146 11.57 -12.35 -3.37
C ILE A 146 12.23 -12.37 -4.74
N GLY A 147 13.39 -11.74 -4.87
CA GLY A 147 14.16 -11.69 -6.11
C GLY A 147 15.19 -12.81 -6.24
N ASN A 148 15.64 -13.39 -5.13
CA ASN A 148 16.70 -14.40 -5.10
C ASN A 148 16.64 -15.29 -3.84
N ARG A 149 17.59 -16.23 -3.72
CA ARG A 149 17.66 -17.16 -2.58
C ARG A 149 17.96 -16.46 -1.24
N GLU A 150 18.74 -15.41 -1.25
CA GLU A 150 19.07 -14.63 -0.05
C GLU A 150 17.81 -13.95 0.52
N ASP A 151 16.99 -13.35 -0.33
CA ASP A 151 15.70 -12.77 0.08
C ASP A 151 14.78 -13.81 0.71
N TYR A 152 14.73 -15.01 0.13
CA TYR A 152 13.91 -16.10 0.66
C TYR A 152 14.33 -16.53 2.07
N GLU A 153 15.63 -16.73 2.28
CA GLU A 153 16.14 -17.11 3.62
C GLU A 153 15.94 -15.96 4.62
N TRP A 154 16.22 -14.73 4.20
CA TRP A 154 15.98 -13.55 5.02
C TRP A 154 14.48 -13.42 5.40
N THR A 155 13.56 -13.61 4.46
CA THR A 155 12.11 -13.57 4.73
C THR A 155 11.72 -14.59 5.80
N LYS A 156 12.21 -15.83 5.72
CA LYS A 156 11.97 -16.86 6.75
C LYS A 156 12.46 -16.44 8.14
N GLU A 157 13.65 -15.84 8.20
CA GLU A 157 14.20 -15.32 9.44
C GLU A 157 13.35 -14.21 10.03
N ILE A 158 12.88 -13.26 9.20
CA ILE A 158 12.01 -12.15 9.62
C ILE A 158 10.67 -12.68 10.10
N ILE A 159 10.02 -13.58 9.36
CA ILE A 159 8.75 -14.20 9.77
C ILE A 159 8.91 -14.86 11.15
N THR A 160 9.96 -15.64 11.34
CA THR A 160 10.23 -16.33 12.61
C THR A 160 10.53 -15.34 13.74
N LYS A 161 11.41 -14.38 13.51
CA LYS A 161 11.86 -13.40 14.49
C LYS A 161 10.70 -12.58 15.08
N TYR A 162 9.76 -12.17 14.23
CA TYR A 162 8.62 -11.35 14.63
C TYR A 162 7.31 -12.13 14.79
N SER A 163 7.33 -13.47 14.58
CA SER A 163 6.15 -14.34 14.62
C SER A 163 5.01 -13.82 13.71
N LEU A 164 5.37 -13.40 12.50
CA LEU A 164 4.46 -12.70 11.59
C LEU A 164 3.30 -13.58 11.12
N ASP A 165 3.54 -14.88 10.98
CA ASP A 165 2.54 -15.91 10.65
C ASP A 165 1.37 -16.02 11.66
N LYS A 166 1.55 -15.43 12.85
CA LYS A 166 0.53 -15.36 13.90
C LYS A 166 -0.17 -14.00 13.96
N LYS A 167 0.30 -13.03 13.20
CA LYS A 167 -0.22 -11.66 13.21
C LYS A 167 -1.20 -11.41 12.07
N CYS A 168 -0.82 -11.74 10.85
CA CYS A 168 -1.59 -11.44 9.65
C CYS A 168 -1.24 -12.43 8.53
N GLU A 169 -1.92 -12.32 7.38
CA GLU A 169 -1.61 -13.11 6.19
C GLU A 169 -0.23 -12.71 5.63
N ILE A 170 0.52 -13.72 5.13
CA ILE A 170 1.85 -13.53 4.51
C ILE A 170 1.75 -13.86 3.02
N LEU A 171 2.22 -12.95 2.17
CA LEU A 171 2.21 -13.03 0.72
C LEU A 171 3.63 -13.13 0.16
#